data_529ab053d2fc14b85dfc5d8deb273e13
#
_entry.id   529ab053d2fc14b85dfc5d8deb273e13
#
_cell.length_a   1.000
_cell.length_b   1.000
_cell.length_c   1.000
_cell.angle_alpha   90.00
_cell.angle_beta   90.00
_cell.angle_gamma   90.00
#
_symmetry.space_group_name_H-M   'P 1'
#
loop_
_entity.id
_entity.type
_entity.pdbx_description
1 polymer ?
#
loop_
_entity_poly.entity_id
_entity_poly.type
_entity_poly.pdbx_seq_one_letter_code
_entity_poly.pdbx_strand_id
1 'polypeptide(L)'
;MWWSSPRGSRSGVLGPLLAAALPLLLAACGWHPLYGQLDDNGGAGQELASVHIQPIPNRVGQNLYNELRDRINPGGEPADPQYDLVIGLTEQEQQYLVQEDQTATRVDLTLYANFALYQRGNSQALMIGQSRSTTTYDELSNQYASVVSANDAHRRGAETLADEIANRVAVYLAQPPDQRPPPPSVTPSSTPKAPAFPFGG
;
A
#
# COMPACT_ATOMS: atom_id res chain seq x y z
N MET A 1 47.16 30.82 58.97
CA MET A 1 48.08 30.70 57.83
C MET A 1 47.87 29.32 57.20
N TRP A 2 47.07 29.19 56.19
CA TRP A 2 47.19 28.09 55.21
C TRP A 2 46.56 28.50 53.90
N TRP A 3 47.37 28.53 52.90
CA TRP A 3 47.09 28.97 51.53
C TRP A 3 46.63 27.77 50.73
N SER A 4 45.43 27.84 50.11
CA SER A 4 44.97 26.85 49.16
C SER A 4 44.84 27.51 47.78
N SER A 5 45.75 27.12 46.91
CA SER A 5 45.75 27.53 45.48
C SER A 5 44.59 26.88 44.70
N PRO A 6 43.86 27.62 43.87
CA PRO A 6 42.95 27.01 42.95
C PRO A 6 43.70 26.43 41.73
N ARG A 7 43.60 25.11 41.54
CA ARG A 7 44.05 24.45 40.32
C ARG A 7 43.10 24.86 39.19
N GLY A 8 43.58 25.63 38.24
CA GLY A 8 42.91 25.94 37.00
C GLY A 8 42.66 24.66 36.16
N SER A 9 41.43 24.25 36.07
CA SER A 9 40.97 23.23 35.12
C SER A 9 41.01 23.83 33.73
N ARG A 10 41.98 23.45 32.92
CA ARG A 10 41.96 23.67 31.46
C ARG A 10 40.96 22.67 30.87
N SER A 11 39.69 22.97 30.97
CA SER A 11 38.64 22.27 30.21
C SER A 11 38.81 22.58 28.72
N GLY A 12 39.39 21.60 28.04
CA GLY A 12 39.69 21.71 26.62
C GLY A 12 38.45 22.00 25.79
N VAL A 13 38.59 22.91 24.86
CA VAL A 13 37.61 23.38 23.87
C VAL A 13 37.14 22.24 22.94
N LEU A 14 37.74 21.05 23.06
CA LEU A 14 37.38 19.85 22.25
C LEU A 14 36.03 19.21 22.63
N GLY A 15 35.56 19.35 23.88
CA GLY A 15 34.28 18.77 24.31
C GLY A 15 33.07 19.38 23.63
N PRO A 16 32.91 20.70 23.58
CA PRO A 16 31.77 21.32 22.89
C PRO A 16 31.79 21.17 21.36
N LEU A 17 32.98 21.05 20.75
CA LEU A 17 33.10 20.78 19.30
C LEU A 17 32.67 19.37 18.93
N LEU A 18 32.96 18.36 19.76
CA LEU A 18 32.47 16.99 19.52
C LEU A 18 30.97 16.85 19.72
N ALA A 19 30.40 17.56 20.69
CA ALA A 19 28.94 17.58 20.93
C ALA A 19 28.14 18.27 19.81
N ALA A 20 28.74 19.24 19.10
CA ALA A 20 28.13 19.91 17.96
C ALA A 20 28.24 19.12 16.63
N ALA A 21 29.26 18.24 16.50
CA ALA A 21 29.47 17.44 15.30
C ALA A 21 28.51 16.23 15.21
N LEU A 22 28.03 15.70 16.33
CA LEU A 22 27.16 14.54 16.39
C LEU A 22 25.80 14.74 15.70
N PRO A 23 25.07 15.87 15.92
CA PRO A 23 23.81 16.12 15.20
C PRO A 23 23.99 16.43 13.71
N LEU A 24 25.16 16.94 13.29
CA LEU A 24 25.43 17.15 11.87
C LEU A 24 25.61 15.83 11.10
N LEU A 25 26.17 14.79 11.73
CA LEU A 25 26.34 13.46 11.12
C LEU A 25 25.00 12.72 10.99
N LEU A 26 24.02 12.97 11.88
CA LEU A 26 22.68 12.40 11.76
C LEU A 26 21.84 13.07 10.66
N ALA A 27 22.10 14.33 10.35
CA ALA A 27 21.42 15.05 9.26
C ALA A 27 21.89 14.60 7.85
N ALA A 28 23.04 13.93 7.75
CA ALA A 28 23.59 13.43 6.49
C ALA A 28 22.98 12.06 6.07
N CYS A 29 22.26 11.36 6.95
CA CYS A 29 21.42 10.24 6.57
C CYS A 29 20.17 10.83 5.90
N GLY A 30 20.17 10.97 4.58
CA GLY A 30 19.07 11.50 3.74
C GLY A 30 17.76 10.73 3.84
N TRP A 31 17.24 10.60 5.07
CA TRP A 31 15.95 9.98 5.34
C TRP A 31 14.83 10.98 5.02
N HIS A 32 14.23 10.84 3.84
CA HIS A 32 13.05 11.61 3.47
C HIS A 32 11.81 10.79 3.85
N PRO A 33 10.95 11.27 4.76
CA PRO A 33 9.68 10.61 5.03
C PRO A 33 8.82 10.62 3.77
N LEU A 34 8.40 9.45 3.32
CA LEU A 34 7.63 9.24 2.09
C LEU A 34 6.32 10.04 2.05
N TYR A 35 5.75 10.35 3.23
CA TYR A 35 4.52 11.11 3.41
C TYR A 35 4.73 12.47 4.08
N GLY A 36 5.98 12.90 4.28
CA GLY A 36 6.31 14.06 5.11
C GLY A 36 6.38 15.41 4.42
N GLN A 37 6.18 15.48 3.11
CA GLN A 37 6.28 16.74 2.38
C GLN A 37 5.07 16.95 1.48
N LEU A 38 4.04 17.56 2.08
CA LEU A 38 3.06 18.40 1.37
C LEU A 38 3.73 19.75 1.09
N ASP A 39 4.96 19.74 0.59
CA ASP A 39 5.63 20.99 0.22
C ASP A 39 5.12 21.47 -1.13
N ASP A 40 4.81 22.77 -1.24
CA ASP A 40 4.26 23.51 -2.38
C ASP A 40 5.07 23.42 -3.70
N ASN A 41 6.09 22.56 -3.78
CA ASN A 41 7.02 22.44 -4.90
C ASN A 41 6.93 21.12 -5.69
N GLY A 42 5.74 20.50 -5.80
CA GLY A 42 5.55 19.40 -6.75
C GLY A 42 6.19 18.06 -6.33
N GLY A 43 6.20 17.76 -5.03
CA GLY A 43 6.74 16.50 -4.50
C GLY A 43 5.82 15.30 -4.72
N ALA A 44 6.33 14.11 -4.43
CA ALA A 44 5.64 12.81 -4.55
C ALA A 44 4.23 12.78 -3.95
N GLY A 45 3.97 13.55 -2.89
CA GLY A 45 2.66 13.68 -2.27
C GLY A 45 1.62 14.34 -3.19
N GLN A 46 2.01 15.33 -3.98
CA GLN A 46 1.12 16.01 -4.92
C GLN A 46 0.83 15.13 -6.13
N GLU A 47 1.83 14.39 -6.65
CA GLU A 47 1.60 13.42 -7.70
C GLU A 47 0.68 12.28 -7.22
N LEU A 48 0.89 11.77 -6.01
CA LEU A 48 0.02 10.77 -5.41
C LEU A 48 -1.42 11.28 -5.25
N ALA A 49 -1.60 12.51 -4.79
CA ALA A 49 -2.93 13.15 -4.66
C ALA A 49 -3.62 13.41 -6.02
N SER A 50 -2.89 13.33 -7.15
CA SER A 50 -3.46 13.44 -8.51
C SER A 50 -3.89 12.10 -9.11
N VAL A 51 -3.81 11.00 -8.35
CA VAL A 51 -4.23 9.67 -8.80
C VAL A 51 -5.75 9.53 -8.62
N HIS A 52 -6.45 9.26 -9.71
CA HIS A 52 -7.86 8.86 -9.68
C HIS A 52 -7.94 7.34 -9.56
N ILE A 53 -8.71 6.84 -8.59
CA ILE A 53 -8.91 5.42 -8.37
C ILE A 53 -10.20 5.01 -9.08
N GLN A 54 -10.12 4.06 -10.01
CA GLN A 54 -11.31 3.57 -10.67
C GLN A 54 -12.18 2.72 -9.74
N PRO A 55 -13.52 2.81 -9.85
CA PRO A 55 -14.42 2.02 -9.01
C PRO A 55 -14.15 0.52 -9.14
N ILE A 56 -14.02 -0.15 -8.00
CA ILE A 56 -13.79 -1.60 -7.94
C ILE A 56 -15.14 -2.29 -7.69
N PRO A 57 -15.55 -3.24 -8.53
CA PRO A 57 -16.82 -3.91 -8.37
C PRO A 57 -16.86 -4.78 -7.10
N ASN A 58 -18.07 -5.16 -6.67
CA ASN A 58 -18.36 -5.98 -5.48
C ASN A 58 -18.16 -5.28 -4.14
N ARG A 59 -18.71 -5.90 -3.07
CA ARG A 59 -18.62 -5.35 -1.71
C ARG A 59 -17.18 -5.24 -1.21
N VAL A 60 -16.37 -6.27 -1.42
CA VAL A 60 -14.96 -6.27 -1.00
C VAL A 60 -14.16 -5.25 -1.79
N GLY A 61 -14.47 -5.11 -3.09
CA GLY A 61 -13.91 -4.07 -3.94
C GLY A 61 -14.24 -2.65 -3.47
N GLN A 62 -15.46 -2.43 -2.98
CA GLN A 62 -15.85 -1.13 -2.40
C GLN A 62 -15.10 -0.84 -1.09
N ASN A 63 -14.86 -1.85 -0.25
CA ASN A 63 -14.03 -1.70 0.93
C ASN A 63 -12.60 -1.32 0.54
N LEU A 64 -12.00 -2.05 -0.40
CA LEU A 64 -10.66 -1.75 -0.91
C LEU A 64 -10.57 -0.34 -1.53
N TYR A 65 -11.57 0.07 -2.31
CA TYR A 65 -11.65 1.41 -2.88
C TYR A 65 -11.64 2.50 -1.80
N ASN A 66 -12.46 2.34 -0.75
CA ASN A 66 -12.52 3.31 0.36
C ASN A 66 -11.18 3.39 1.10
N GLU A 67 -10.58 2.24 1.41
CA GLU A 67 -9.28 2.17 2.07
C GLU A 67 -8.15 2.80 1.24
N LEU A 68 -8.16 2.59 -0.08
CA LEU A 68 -7.20 3.22 -0.99
C LEU A 68 -7.41 4.73 -1.08
N ARG A 69 -8.68 5.18 -1.18
CA ARG A 69 -9.00 6.60 -1.22
C ARG A 69 -8.49 7.33 0.02
N ASP A 70 -8.70 6.75 1.20
CA ASP A 70 -8.29 7.37 2.46
C ASP A 70 -6.76 7.47 2.59
N ARG A 71 -5.99 6.61 1.87
CA ARG A 71 -4.52 6.63 1.86
C ARG A 71 -3.92 7.48 0.74
N ILE A 72 -4.50 7.41 -0.44
CA ILE A 72 -3.99 8.09 -1.65
C ILE A 72 -4.55 9.51 -1.75
N ASN A 73 -5.83 9.68 -1.47
CA ASN A 73 -6.55 10.96 -1.61
C ASN A 73 -7.22 11.40 -0.30
N PRO A 74 -6.49 11.60 0.81
CA PRO A 74 -7.09 12.00 2.08
C PRO A 74 -7.80 13.38 2.00
N GLY A 75 -7.43 14.22 1.04
CA GLY A 75 -8.09 15.49 0.74
C GLY A 75 -9.34 15.39 -0.14
N GLY A 76 -9.71 14.18 -0.56
CA GLY A 76 -10.81 13.93 -1.49
C GLY A 76 -10.32 13.63 -2.91
N GLU A 77 -11.27 13.35 -3.80
CA GLU A 77 -10.97 13.02 -5.20
C GLU A 77 -10.35 14.21 -5.92
N PRO A 78 -9.27 14.02 -6.72
CA PRO A 78 -8.61 15.10 -7.44
C PRO A 78 -9.54 15.72 -8.50
N ALA A 79 -9.58 17.07 -8.56
CA ALA A 79 -10.35 17.80 -9.56
C ALA A 79 -9.75 17.65 -10.97
N ASP A 80 -8.42 17.55 -11.07
CA ASP A 80 -7.68 17.34 -12.32
C ASP A 80 -6.70 16.17 -12.17
N PRO A 81 -7.19 14.92 -12.28
CA PRO A 81 -6.36 13.75 -12.11
C PRO A 81 -5.38 13.58 -13.28
N GLN A 82 -4.12 13.29 -12.95
CA GLN A 82 -3.05 13.02 -13.92
C GLN A 82 -2.85 11.53 -14.18
N TYR A 83 -3.28 10.70 -13.22
CA TYR A 83 -3.11 9.24 -13.27
C TYR A 83 -4.42 8.53 -13.00
N ASP A 84 -4.59 7.37 -13.61
CA ASP A 84 -5.72 6.46 -13.38
C ASP A 84 -5.18 5.14 -12.82
N LEU A 85 -5.64 4.76 -11.62
CA LEU A 85 -5.33 3.48 -10.97
C LEU A 85 -6.49 2.51 -11.20
N VAL A 86 -6.22 1.44 -11.93
CA VAL A 86 -7.18 0.38 -12.26
C VAL A 86 -6.85 -0.86 -11.44
N ILE A 87 -7.85 -1.45 -10.77
CA ILE A 87 -7.65 -2.61 -9.91
C ILE A 87 -8.68 -3.68 -10.22
N GLY A 88 -8.20 -4.89 -10.48
CA GLY A 88 -9.00 -6.10 -10.56
C GLY A 88 -8.82 -6.93 -9.29
N LEU A 89 -9.91 -7.19 -8.55
CA LEU A 89 -9.90 -7.96 -7.32
C LEU A 89 -10.51 -9.34 -7.57
N THR A 90 -9.84 -10.38 -7.03
CA THR A 90 -10.31 -11.77 -7.00
C THR A 90 -10.18 -12.31 -5.60
N GLU A 91 -11.18 -13.06 -5.14
CA GLU A 91 -11.15 -13.71 -3.83
C GLU A 91 -11.20 -15.23 -3.97
N GLN A 92 -10.51 -15.91 -3.07
CA GLN A 92 -10.50 -17.35 -2.93
C GLN A 92 -10.69 -17.72 -1.45
N GLU A 93 -11.64 -18.60 -1.19
CA GLU A 93 -11.88 -19.16 0.13
C GLU A 93 -11.51 -20.64 0.14
N GLN A 94 -10.79 -21.04 1.19
CA GLN A 94 -10.45 -22.45 1.41
C GLN A 94 -10.87 -22.84 2.82
N GLN A 95 -11.75 -23.80 2.91
CA GLN A 95 -12.30 -24.31 4.18
C GLN A 95 -11.47 -25.47 4.70
N TYR A 96 -11.18 -25.44 6.00
CA TYR A 96 -10.52 -26.52 6.73
C TYR A 96 -11.39 -26.96 7.90
N LEU A 97 -11.72 -28.24 7.98
CA LEU A 97 -12.41 -28.81 9.12
C LEU A 97 -11.45 -28.85 10.32
N VAL A 98 -11.82 -28.21 11.43
CA VAL A 98 -10.95 -28.11 12.61
C VAL A 98 -11.32 -29.16 13.66
N GLN A 99 -12.57 -29.66 13.68
CA GLN A 99 -13.05 -30.65 14.68
C GLN A 99 -13.89 -31.74 14.04
N GLU A 100 -13.81 -32.96 14.63
CA GLU A 100 -14.58 -34.12 14.18
C GLU A 100 -16.10 -33.97 14.39
N ASP A 101 -16.53 -33.09 15.31
CA ASP A 101 -17.93 -32.83 15.62
C ASP A 101 -18.57 -31.71 14.76
N GLN A 102 -17.85 -31.17 13.77
CA GLN A 102 -18.31 -30.14 12.81
C GLN A 102 -18.81 -28.85 13.47
N THR A 103 -18.39 -28.54 14.69
CA THR A 103 -18.85 -27.35 15.40
C THR A 103 -18.17 -26.06 14.94
N ALA A 104 -17.01 -26.13 14.30
CA ALA A 104 -16.33 -24.99 13.73
C ALA A 104 -15.53 -25.38 12.47
N THR A 105 -15.64 -24.57 11.44
CA THR A 105 -14.84 -24.67 10.22
C THR A 105 -13.94 -23.44 10.13
N ARG A 106 -12.65 -23.65 9.93
CA ARG A 106 -11.73 -22.55 9.66
C ARG A 106 -11.71 -22.27 8.16
N VAL A 107 -11.82 -21.01 7.80
CA VAL A 107 -11.79 -20.55 6.43
C VAL A 107 -10.59 -19.62 6.23
N ASP A 108 -9.73 -19.94 5.28
CA ASP A 108 -8.68 -19.07 4.81
C ASP A 108 -9.21 -18.30 3.60
N LEU A 109 -9.32 -16.98 3.77
CA LEU A 109 -9.71 -16.03 2.74
C LEU A 109 -8.45 -15.42 2.13
N THR A 110 -8.23 -15.63 0.85
CA THR A 110 -7.14 -14.99 0.10
C THR A 110 -7.70 -14.02 -0.93
N LEU A 111 -7.29 -12.77 -0.82
CA LEU A 111 -7.61 -11.70 -1.76
C LEU A 111 -6.42 -11.46 -2.68
N TYR A 112 -6.63 -11.45 -3.98
CA TYR A 112 -5.65 -11.10 -5.01
C TYR A 112 -6.07 -9.81 -5.68
N ALA A 113 -5.20 -8.81 -5.68
CA ALA A 113 -5.39 -7.57 -6.39
C ALA A 113 -4.36 -7.45 -7.52
N ASN A 114 -4.81 -7.41 -8.76
CA ASN A 114 -4.00 -7.02 -9.90
C ASN A 114 -4.26 -5.56 -10.18
N PHE A 115 -3.22 -4.73 -10.24
CA PHE A 115 -3.39 -3.30 -10.43
C PHE A 115 -2.44 -2.75 -11.49
N ALA A 116 -2.89 -1.69 -12.14
CA ALA A 116 -2.13 -0.99 -13.15
C ALA A 116 -2.34 0.52 -13.01
N LEU A 117 -1.25 1.29 -13.08
CA LEU A 117 -1.25 2.74 -13.09
C LEU A 117 -1.07 3.23 -14.52
N TYR A 118 -1.97 4.09 -14.98
CA TYR A 118 -1.91 4.71 -16.29
C TYR A 118 -1.73 6.21 -16.14
N GLN A 119 -1.02 6.82 -17.08
CA GLN A 119 -1.09 8.27 -17.25
C GLN A 119 -2.39 8.60 -17.99
N ARG A 120 -3.13 9.59 -17.53
CA ARG A 120 -4.39 9.97 -18.16
C ARG A 120 -4.19 10.36 -19.62
N GLY A 121 -5.02 9.79 -20.49
CA GLY A 121 -4.91 9.97 -21.94
C GLY A 121 -3.91 9.03 -22.63
N ASN A 122 -3.22 8.17 -21.89
CA ASN A 122 -2.32 7.16 -22.44
C ASN A 122 -2.87 5.75 -22.14
N SER A 123 -2.87 4.86 -23.14
CA SER A 123 -3.29 3.47 -22.99
C SER A 123 -2.18 2.53 -22.49
N GLN A 124 -0.94 3.02 -22.43
CA GLN A 124 0.18 2.24 -21.91
C GLN A 124 0.27 2.37 -20.39
N ALA A 125 0.27 1.23 -19.68
CA ALA A 125 0.45 1.22 -18.25
C ALA A 125 1.86 1.68 -17.89
N LEU A 126 1.97 2.64 -16.97
CA LEU A 126 3.24 3.08 -16.40
C LEU A 126 3.82 2.03 -15.45
N MET A 127 2.94 1.37 -14.70
CA MET A 127 3.28 0.35 -13.72
C MET A 127 2.19 -0.72 -13.70
N ILE A 128 2.59 -1.97 -13.57
CA ILE A 128 1.69 -3.11 -13.31
C ILE A 128 2.19 -3.82 -12.06
N GLY A 129 1.27 -4.23 -11.20
CA GLY A 129 1.61 -4.95 -9.99
C GLY A 129 0.53 -5.94 -9.58
N GLN A 130 0.92 -6.83 -8.68
CA GLN A 130 0.03 -7.76 -8.02
C GLN A 130 0.31 -7.73 -6.52
N SER A 131 -0.76 -7.71 -5.73
CA SER A 131 -0.73 -7.84 -4.27
C SER A 131 -1.63 -8.96 -3.82
N ARG A 132 -1.29 -9.58 -2.69
CA ARG A 132 -2.06 -10.67 -2.10
C ARG A 132 -2.16 -10.47 -0.59
N SER A 133 -3.37 -10.64 -0.06
CA SER A 133 -3.60 -10.70 1.38
C SER A 133 -4.30 -12.00 1.73
N THR A 134 -3.87 -12.65 2.81
CA THR A 134 -4.52 -13.85 3.33
C THR A 134 -4.95 -13.58 4.77
N THR A 135 -6.24 -13.75 5.04
CA THR A 135 -6.86 -13.60 6.36
C THR A 135 -7.63 -14.88 6.68
N THR A 136 -7.78 -15.15 7.97
CA THR A 136 -8.50 -16.33 8.43
C THR A 136 -9.69 -15.92 9.28
N TYR A 137 -10.78 -16.65 9.17
CA TYR A 137 -11.93 -16.53 10.05
C TYR A 137 -12.52 -17.91 10.39
N ASP A 138 -13.26 -17.99 11.49
CA ASP A 138 -13.94 -19.21 11.89
C ASP A 138 -15.44 -19.10 11.53
N GLU A 139 -15.93 -20.11 10.80
CA GLU A 139 -17.34 -20.30 10.55
C GLU A 139 -17.93 -21.11 11.71
N LEU A 140 -18.81 -20.47 12.48
CA LEU A 140 -19.41 -21.03 13.69
C LEU A 140 -20.82 -21.53 13.40
N SER A 141 -21.36 -22.36 14.30
CA SER A 141 -22.76 -22.82 14.24
C SER A 141 -23.77 -21.66 14.33
N ASN A 142 -23.38 -20.51 14.89
CA ASN A 142 -24.17 -19.29 14.90
C ASN A 142 -23.93 -18.48 13.60
N GLN A 143 -24.91 -18.48 12.72
CA GLN A 143 -24.83 -17.81 11.43
C GLN A 143 -24.50 -16.31 11.50
N TYR A 144 -25.04 -15.60 12.50
CA TYR A 144 -24.73 -14.18 12.68
C TYR A 144 -23.26 -13.94 13.01
N ALA A 145 -22.71 -14.74 13.93
CA ALA A 145 -21.30 -14.65 14.31
C ALA A 145 -20.39 -14.95 13.13
N SER A 146 -20.73 -15.97 12.31
CA SER A 146 -19.96 -16.31 11.08
C SER A 146 -19.95 -15.16 10.08
N VAL A 147 -21.10 -14.50 9.83
CA VAL A 147 -21.18 -13.35 8.92
C VAL A 147 -20.34 -12.18 9.42
N VAL A 148 -20.35 -11.88 10.71
CA VAL A 148 -19.53 -10.81 11.31
C VAL A 148 -18.04 -11.14 11.17
N SER A 149 -17.66 -12.38 11.48
CA SER A 149 -16.27 -12.87 11.38
C SER A 149 -15.75 -12.79 9.93
N ALA A 150 -16.54 -13.24 8.95
CA ALA A 150 -16.22 -13.15 7.53
C ALA A 150 -16.07 -11.68 7.06
N ASN A 151 -17.01 -10.80 7.41
CA ASN A 151 -16.93 -9.39 7.05
C ASN A 151 -15.68 -8.71 7.64
N ASP A 152 -15.30 -9.05 8.87
CA ASP A 152 -14.09 -8.53 9.49
C ASP A 152 -12.82 -9.03 8.78
N ALA A 153 -12.78 -10.32 8.38
CA ALA A 153 -11.69 -10.87 7.60
C ALA A 153 -11.53 -10.18 6.24
N HIS A 154 -12.63 -9.93 5.52
CA HIS A 154 -12.62 -9.18 4.26
C HIS A 154 -12.10 -7.75 4.45
N ARG A 155 -12.55 -7.06 5.53
CA ARG A 155 -12.07 -5.70 5.84
C ARG A 155 -10.56 -5.68 6.09
N ARG A 156 -10.05 -6.55 6.98
CA ARG A 156 -8.58 -6.64 7.25
C ARG A 156 -7.78 -6.98 6.00
N GLY A 157 -8.31 -7.88 5.17
CA GLY A 157 -7.69 -8.22 3.89
C GLY A 157 -7.60 -7.02 2.94
N ALA A 158 -8.68 -6.24 2.83
CA ALA A 158 -8.73 -5.04 2.02
C ALA A 158 -7.79 -3.94 2.56
N GLU A 159 -7.74 -3.73 3.86
CA GLU A 159 -6.81 -2.80 4.52
C GLU A 159 -5.35 -3.14 4.16
N THR A 160 -4.96 -4.42 4.29
CA THR A 160 -3.61 -4.89 3.95
C THR A 160 -3.26 -4.65 2.48
N LEU A 161 -4.20 -4.96 1.57
CA LEU A 161 -4.01 -4.71 0.13
C LEU A 161 -3.88 -3.22 -0.17
N ALA A 162 -4.70 -2.39 0.48
CA ALA A 162 -4.67 -0.94 0.29
C ALA A 162 -3.33 -0.35 0.71
N ASP A 163 -2.79 -0.78 1.86
CA ASP A 163 -1.47 -0.36 2.33
C ASP A 163 -0.37 -0.72 1.34
N GLU A 164 -0.37 -1.96 0.85
CA GLU A 164 0.65 -2.42 -0.08
C GLU A 164 0.56 -1.70 -1.44
N ILE A 165 -0.64 -1.56 -2.00
CA ILE A 165 -0.86 -0.90 -3.29
C ILE A 165 -0.51 0.59 -3.19
N ALA A 166 -0.99 1.29 -2.15
CA ALA A 166 -0.71 2.71 -1.95
C ALA A 166 0.80 2.96 -1.80
N ASN A 167 1.51 2.13 -1.02
CA ASN A 167 2.96 2.23 -0.88
C ASN A 167 3.70 2.01 -2.20
N ARG A 168 3.31 1.02 -2.99
CA ARG A 168 3.95 0.75 -4.29
C ARG A 168 3.74 1.90 -5.27
N VAL A 169 2.53 2.46 -5.34
CA VAL A 169 2.20 3.61 -6.18
C VAL A 169 2.99 4.84 -5.71
N ALA A 170 3.02 5.09 -4.40
CA ALA A 170 3.76 6.21 -3.82
C ALA A 170 5.27 6.12 -4.12
N VAL A 171 5.88 4.95 -3.95
CA VAL A 171 7.30 4.71 -4.26
C VAL A 171 7.60 4.92 -5.75
N TYR A 172 6.69 4.49 -6.63
CA TYR A 172 6.85 4.71 -8.07
C TYR A 172 6.78 6.19 -8.43
N LEU A 173 5.79 6.92 -7.92
CA LEU A 173 5.61 8.35 -8.20
C LEU A 173 6.67 9.23 -7.52
N ALA A 174 7.25 8.79 -6.39
CA ALA A 174 8.36 9.49 -5.74
C ALA A 174 9.66 9.48 -6.55
N GLN A 175 9.79 8.57 -7.53
CA GLN A 175 10.96 8.55 -8.40
C GLN A 175 10.88 9.66 -9.45
N PRO A 176 11.97 10.41 -9.70
CA PRO A 176 12.01 11.36 -10.81
C PRO A 176 11.64 10.67 -12.14
N PRO A 177 10.95 11.34 -13.06
CA PRO A 177 10.47 10.73 -14.31
C PRO A 177 11.55 10.04 -15.15
N ASP A 178 12.79 10.56 -15.11
CA ASP A 178 13.96 10.00 -15.78
C ASP A 178 14.52 8.71 -15.14
N GLN A 179 14.15 8.44 -13.89
CA GLN A 179 14.59 7.26 -13.11
C GLN A 179 13.49 6.20 -12.96
N ARG A 180 12.27 6.49 -13.43
CA ARG A 180 11.17 5.52 -13.40
C ARG A 180 11.50 4.33 -14.30
N PRO A 181 11.22 3.08 -13.87
CA PRO A 181 11.39 1.92 -14.73
C PRO A 181 10.58 2.09 -16.02
N PRO A 182 11.09 1.59 -17.15
CA PRO A 182 10.36 1.67 -18.41
C PRO A 182 9.00 0.97 -18.29
N PRO A 183 7.97 1.47 -18.99
CA PRO A 183 6.66 0.86 -18.99
C PRO A 183 6.74 -0.64 -19.30
N PRO A 184 6.01 -1.50 -18.58
CA PRO A 184 6.03 -2.92 -18.83
C PRO A 184 5.57 -3.20 -20.25
N SER A 185 6.37 -3.93 -21.03
CA SER A 185 5.95 -4.43 -22.33
C SER A 185 4.91 -5.51 -22.11
N VAL A 186 3.63 -5.16 -22.25
CA VAL A 186 2.55 -6.15 -22.28
C VAL A 186 2.68 -6.90 -23.60
N THR A 187 3.39 -8.02 -23.58
CA THR A 187 3.21 -9.02 -24.64
C THR A 187 1.76 -9.49 -24.48
N PRO A 188 0.88 -9.32 -25.46
CA PRO A 188 -0.49 -9.83 -25.35
C PRO A 188 -0.37 -11.35 -25.21
N SER A 189 -0.44 -11.81 -23.94
CA SER A 189 -0.60 -13.23 -23.66
C SER A 189 -1.87 -13.65 -24.36
N SER A 190 -1.73 -14.61 -25.30
CA SER A 190 -2.78 -15.21 -26.10
C SER A 190 -4.11 -15.23 -25.33
N THR A 191 -5.08 -14.49 -25.85
CA THR A 191 -6.48 -14.53 -25.40
C THR A 191 -6.85 -15.96 -25.05
N PRO A 192 -7.28 -16.28 -23.82
CA PRO A 192 -7.81 -17.60 -23.55
C PRO A 192 -8.98 -17.80 -24.52
N LYS A 193 -8.82 -18.74 -25.44
CA LYS A 193 -9.89 -19.15 -26.34
C LYS A 193 -11.10 -19.50 -25.50
N ALA A 194 -12.13 -18.67 -25.58
CA ALA A 194 -13.40 -18.92 -24.92
C ALA A 194 -13.82 -20.37 -25.18
N PRO A 195 -14.18 -21.15 -24.15
CA PRO A 195 -14.72 -22.49 -24.38
C PRO A 195 -15.95 -22.35 -25.26
N ALA A 196 -15.89 -22.98 -26.43
CA ALA A 196 -17.04 -23.12 -27.31
C ALA A 196 -18.08 -23.95 -26.55
N PHE A 197 -19.15 -23.31 -26.11
CA PHE A 197 -20.34 -24.04 -25.63
C PHE A 197 -21.02 -24.67 -26.85
N PRO A 198 -21.15 -25.99 -26.90
CA PRO A 198 -21.96 -26.63 -27.95
C PRO A 198 -23.43 -26.50 -27.61
N PHE A 199 -24.06 -25.42 -28.03
CA PHE A 199 -25.50 -25.41 -28.19
C PHE A 199 -25.78 -25.94 -29.60
N GLY A 200 -26.16 -27.20 -29.68
CA GLY A 200 -26.54 -27.86 -30.89
C GLY A 200 -27.58 -28.94 -30.61
N GLY A 201 -28.79 -28.74 -31.18
CA GLY A 201 -29.82 -29.76 -31.29
C GLY A 201 -31.04 -29.55 -30.49
#